data_af3eda2cfbdf790da3cbc72c1183aea7
#
_entry.id   af3eda2cfbdf790da3cbc72c1183aea7
#
_cell.length_a   1.000
_cell.length_b   1.000
_cell.length_c   1.000
_cell.angle_alpha   90.00
_cell.angle_beta   90.00
_cell.angle_gamma   90.00
#
_symmetry.space_group_name_H-M   'P 1'
#
loop_
_entity.id
_entity.type
_entity.pdbx_description
1 polymer ?
#
loop_
_entity_poly.entity_id
_entity_poly.type
_entity_poly.pdbx_seq_one_letter_code
_entity_poly.pdbx_strand_id
1 'polypeptide(L)'
;MEVSGYTIESARIADGGTSPDDEITNYTDVTFDGEAGREVAAGDDFWSDAVKFDLPQDHYLVWEWTLTGKKIPATNMANLTSATSSVEGGDFEYCDTLPLPQLIGADRGAKYTVAAIGDSITQGCQTDFMAYEYWAAQISQKLGSDYAFWNCGLGWARSSDAAADGNWLERTKNADIVIVAFGTNDIISGEYGGDGGNSAAEIEDYIKQVIAPLKAAGSSVIVFNAPPEDYGDEQESVRTEYNAALEQLCSDEGVYFFDFASLLCDPETPAAAKYGGHPNGEAGGIVSDEFIKQFSAVLDN
;
A
#
# COMPACT_ATOMS: atom_id res chain seq x y z
N MET A 1 20.73 -4.50 -12.68
CA MET A 1 21.36 -3.45 -11.84
C MET A 1 22.04 -4.16 -10.69
N GLU A 2 23.34 -3.93 -10.46
CA GLU A 2 24.06 -4.65 -9.40
C GLU A 2 23.60 -4.09 -8.05
N VAL A 3 22.98 -4.91 -7.21
CA VAL A 3 22.54 -4.53 -5.87
C VAL A 3 23.75 -4.62 -4.96
N SER A 4 24.10 -3.54 -4.27
CA SER A 4 25.18 -3.51 -3.28
C SER A 4 24.61 -3.54 -1.88
N GLY A 5 25.32 -4.19 -0.94
CA GLY A 5 25.02 -4.08 0.48
C GLY A 5 25.20 -2.63 1.00
N TYR A 6 24.66 -2.38 2.16
CA TYR A 6 24.81 -1.13 2.92
C TYR A 6 24.92 -1.44 4.42
N THR A 7 25.27 -0.43 5.21
CA THR A 7 25.36 -0.56 6.65
C THR A 7 24.32 0.34 7.32
N ILE A 8 23.58 -0.21 8.26
CA ILE A 8 22.82 0.56 9.25
C ILE A 8 23.81 0.89 10.37
N GLU A 9 24.17 2.16 10.53
CA GLU A 9 25.07 2.61 11.60
C GLU A 9 24.33 2.75 12.91
N SER A 10 23.10 3.23 12.85
CA SER A 10 22.20 3.38 13.99
C SER A 10 20.75 3.51 13.54
N ALA A 11 19.82 3.15 14.41
CA ALA A 11 18.40 3.40 14.23
C ALA A 11 17.74 3.72 15.58
N ARG A 12 16.72 4.58 15.56
CA ARG A 12 15.91 4.90 16.74
C ARG A 12 14.49 5.25 16.34
N ILE A 13 13.58 5.08 17.28
CA ILE A 13 12.19 5.49 17.17
C ILE A 13 11.86 6.55 18.22
N ALA A 14 10.82 7.34 17.95
CA ALA A 14 10.35 8.37 18.86
C ALA A 14 8.87 8.63 18.72
N ASP A 15 8.30 9.31 19.71
CA ASP A 15 6.97 9.88 19.67
C ASP A 15 7.03 11.25 18.95
N GLY A 16 6.35 11.35 17.82
CA GLY A 16 6.27 12.56 17.00
C GLY A 16 5.05 13.43 17.28
N GLY A 17 4.27 13.12 18.32
CA GLY A 17 3.05 13.86 18.64
C GLY A 17 1.91 13.62 17.64
N THR A 18 0.98 14.58 17.60
CA THR A 18 -0.23 14.53 16.74
C THR A 18 -0.13 15.42 15.50
N SER A 19 0.93 16.21 15.41
CA SER A 19 1.20 17.15 14.32
C SER A 19 2.65 17.02 13.85
N PRO A 20 2.94 17.24 12.56
CA PRO A 20 4.33 17.28 12.08
C PRO A 20 5.18 18.40 12.70
N ASP A 21 4.55 19.40 13.32
CA ASP A 21 5.22 20.51 14.01
C ASP A 21 5.46 20.26 15.50
N ASP A 22 4.98 19.12 16.02
CA ASP A 22 5.17 18.77 17.42
C ASP A 22 6.63 18.42 17.73
N GLU A 23 7.06 18.70 18.96
CA GLU A 23 8.40 18.33 19.41
C GLU A 23 8.53 16.81 19.51
N ILE A 24 9.53 16.26 18.83
CA ILE A 24 9.83 14.83 18.87
C ILE A 24 10.42 14.48 20.24
N THR A 25 9.82 13.53 20.94
CA THR A 25 10.17 13.12 22.29
C THR A 25 10.33 11.61 22.42
N ASN A 26 10.82 11.17 23.58
CA ASN A 26 10.87 9.73 23.94
C ASN A 26 11.67 8.87 22.96
N TYR A 27 12.83 9.37 22.51
CA TYR A 27 13.73 8.58 21.67
C TYR A 27 14.14 7.27 22.33
N THR A 28 14.05 6.19 21.60
CA THR A 28 14.47 4.85 21.99
C THR A 28 15.30 4.23 20.88
N ASP A 29 16.48 3.73 21.21
CA ASP A 29 17.36 3.07 20.25
C ASP A 29 16.76 1.74 19.79
N VAL A 30 16.95 1.45 18.51
CA VAL A 30 16.62 0.16 17.87
C VAL A 30 17.92 -0.59 17.66
N THR A 31 17.95 -1.85 18.06
CA THR A 31 19.13 -2.71 17.92
C THR A 31 18.87 -3.86 16.93
N PHE A 32 19.96 -4.51 16.52
CA PHE A 32 19.97 -5.63 15.59
C PHE A 32 20.87 -6.73 16.15
N ASP A 33 20.28 -7.82 16.65
CA ASP A 33 21.00 -8.88 17.37
C ASP A 33 21.81 -8.35 18.60
N GLY A 34 21.27 -7.31 19.26
CA GLY A 34 21.87 -6.63 20.40
C GLY A 34 22.88 -5.53 20.07
N GLU A 35 23.20 -5.32 18.80
CA GLU A 35 24.14 -4.30 18.34
C GLU A 35 23.39 -3.05 17.81
N ALA A 36 24.02 -1.87 17.91
CA ALA A 36 23.42 -0.60 17.47
C ALA A 36 23.24 -0.50 15.95
N GLY A 37 24.01 -1.27 15.21
CA GLY A 37 24.02 -1.27 13.74
C GLY A 37 24.08 -2.66 13.15
N ARG A 38 24.00 -2.74 11.81
CA ARG A 38 24.04 -3.99 11.06
C ARG A 38 24.60 -3.79 9.66
N GLU A 39 25.48 -4.70 9.21
CA GLU A 39 25.79 -4.84 7.79
C GLU A 39 24.64 -5.60 7.11
N VAL A 40 24.14 -5.05 6.01
CA VAL A 40 23.03 -5.59 5.22
C VAL A 40 23.56 -6.02 3.86
N ALA A 41 23.52 -7.30 3.57
CA ALA A 41 23.89 -7.83 2.25
C ALA A 41 22.73 -7.67 1.27
N ALA A 42 23.03 -7.74 -0.02
CA ALA A 42 21.99 -7.78 -1.05
C ALA A 42 21.08 -9.02 -0.89
N GLY A 43 19.79 -8.78 -0.75
CA GLY A 43 18.79 -9.84 -0.56
C GLY A 43 18.57 -10.29 0.88
N ASP A 44 19.22 -9.64 1.86
CA ASP A 44 18.94 -9.90 3.26
C ASP A 44 17.49 -9.53 3.60
N ASP A 45 16.85 -10.39 4.37
CA ASP A 45 15.54 -10.16 5.01
C ASP A 45 15.70 -10.42 6.52
N PHE A 46 15.41 -9.40 7.33
CA PHE A 46 15.62 -9.45 8.77
C PHE A 46 14.72 -8.48 9.52
N TRP A 47 14.52 -8.72 10.80
CA TRP A 47 13.89 -7.81 11.74
C TRP A 47 14.95 -7.17 12.64
N SER A 48 14.64 -5.99 13.14
CA SER A 48 15.33 -5.45 14.33
C SER A 48 14.96 -6.25 15.58
N ASP A 49 15.68 -6.03 16.65
CA ASP A 49 15.23 -6.46 17.95
C ASP A 49 13.91 -5.76 18.32
N ALA A 50 13.08 -6.44 19.11
CA ALA A 50 11.84 -5.87 19.60
C ALA A 50 12.12 -4.74 20.59
N VAL A 51 11.53 -3.57 20.38
CA VAL A 51 11.67 -2.39 21.23
C VAL A 51 10.42 -2.22 22.08
N LYS A 52 10.60 -2.08 23.41
CA LYS A 52 9.49 -1.69 24.26
C LYS A 52 9.24 -0.19 24.12
N PHE A 53 8.16 0.15 23.47
CA PHE A 53 7.81 1.55 23.16
C PHE A 53 6.30 1.75 23.29
N ASP A 54 5.90 2.77 24.02
CA ASP A 54 4.50 3.16 24.18
C ASP A 54 4.24 4.38 23.27
N LEU A 55 3.52 4.16 22.16
CA LEU A 55 3.04 5.22 21.30
C LEU A 55 1.58 5.54 21.69
N PRO A 56 1.24 6.76 22.13
CA PRO A 56 -0.13 7.14 22.41
C PRO A 56 -1.02 7.01 21.16
N GLN A 57 -2.32 6.82 21.37
CA GLN A 57 -3.27 6.80 20.28
C GLN A 57 -3.23 8.12 19.51
N ASP A 58 -3.36 8.04 18.18
CA ASP A 58 -3.33 9.17 17.24
C ASP A 58 -2.01 9.95 17.19
N HIS A 59 -0.93 9.42 17.79
CA HIS A 59 0.41 9.96 17.62
C HIS A 59 1.14 9.34 16.43
N TYR A 60 2.02 10.12 15.83
CA TYR A 60 2.92 9.67 14.78
C TYR A 60 4.13 8.94 15.35
N LEU A 61 4.49 7.79 14.78
CA LEU A 61 5.76 7.14 15.03
C LEU A 61 6.84 7.79 14.18
N VAL A 62 7.88 8.28 14.80
CA VAL A 62 9.10 8.75 14.13
C VAL A 62 10.07 7.59 14.01
N TRP A 63 10.62 7.39 12.81
CA TRP A 63 11.72 6.50 12.52
C TRP A 63 12.92 7.31 12.05
N GLU A 64 14.04 7.14 12.70
CA GLU A 64 15.29 7.80 12.33
C GLU A 64 16.42 6.79 12.26
N TRP A 65 17.25 6.87 11.23
CA TRP A 65 18.44 6.04 11.09
C TRP A 65 19.58 6.74 10.35
N THR A 66 20.78 6.21 10.53
CA THR A 66 21.97 6.58 9.77
C THR A 66 22.41 5.39 8.94
N LEU A 67 22.54 5.60 7.65
CA LEU A 67 22.87 4.56 6.68
C LEU A 67 24.12 4.92 5.92
N THR A 68 24.98 3.93 5.65
CA THR A 68 26.20 4.07 4.83
C THR A 68 26.21 3.05 3.70
N GLY A 69 26.34 3.51 2.46
CA GLY A 69 26.37 2.62 1.30
C GLY A 69 26.40 3.39 -0.01
N LYS A 70 26.70 2.67 -1.10
CA LYS A 70 26.74 3.28 -2.45
C LYS A 70 25.38 3.33 -3.14
N LYS A 71 24.52 2.37 -2.84
CA LYS A 71 23.17 2.24 -3.42
C LYS A 71 22.25 1.67 -2.35
N ILE A 72 21.62 2.57 -1.61
CA ILE A 72 20.67 2.22 -0.58
C ILE A 72 19.29 2.22 -1.22
N PRO A 73 18.50 1.14 -1.09
CA PRO A 73 17.13 1.10 -1.59
C PRO A 73 16.31 2.24 -0.99
N ALA A 74 15.54 2.93 -1.82
CA ALA A 74 14.68 4.01 -1.39
C ALA A 74 13.29 3.86 -2.02
N THR A 75 12.27 4.35 -1.33
CA THR A 75 10.88 4.31 -1.76
C THR A 75 10.35 5.73 -1.84
N ASN A 76 9.55 6.03 -2.87
CA ASN A 76 8.80 7.27 -2.94
C ASN A 76 7.60 7.20 -1.98
N MET A 77 7.47 8.20 -1.12
CA MET A 77 6.47 8.27 -0.05
C MET A 77 5.12 8.78 -0.52
N ALA A 78 4.99 9.15 -1.78
CA ALA A 78 3.76 9.73 -2.34
C ALA A 78 3.24 10.96 -1.56
N ASN A 79 4.14 11.69 -0.92
CA ASN A 79 3.84 12.86 -0.09
C ASN A 79 2.91 12.58 1.12
N LEU A 80 2.87 11.32 1.56
CA LEU A 80 1.98 10.87 2.65
C LEU A 80 2.56 11.07 4.03
N THR A 81 3.89 11.23 4.14
CA THR A 81 4.60 11.33 5.43
C THR A 81 5.54 12.52 5.44
N SER A 82 5.74 13.10 6.62
CA SER A 82 6.81 14.07 6.82
C SER A 82 8.15 13.36 6.89
N ALA A 83 9.06 13.71 5.98
CA ALA A 83 10.37 13.12 5.95
C ALA A 83 11.45 14.14 5.59
N THR A 84 12.58 14.03 6.25
CA THR A 84 13.77 14.82 5.95
C THR A 84 14.98 13.92 5.85
N SER A 85 15.93 14.27 5.01
CA SER A 85 17.21 13.59 4.92
C SER A 85 18.35 14.58 4.84
N SER A 86 19.53 14.14 5.29
CA SER A 86 20.77 14.85 5.05
C SER A 86 21.83 13.90 4.51
N VAL A 87 22.70 14.39 3.65
CA VAL A 87 23.79 13.61 3.04
C VAL A 87 25.12 14.09 3.58
N GLU A 88 25.96 13.17 4.05
CA GLU A 88 27.33 13.44 4.54
C GLU A 88 27.41 14.51 5.66
N GLY A 89 26.37 14.58 6.51
CA GLY A 89 26.34 15.52 7.63
C GLY A 89 26.00 16.96 7.24
N GLY A 90 25.41 17.17 6.05
CA GLY A 90 24.80 18.44 5.66
C GLY A 90 23.53 18.76 6.45
N ASP A 91 22.87 19.84 6.09
CA ASP A 91 21.57 20.21 6.67
C ASP A 91 20.49 19.19 6.28
N PHE A 92 19.51 19.00 7.14
CA PHE A 92 18.34 18.19 6.85
C PHE A 92 17.41 18.96 5.92
N GLU A 93 17.03 18.32 4.82
CA GLU A 93 16.09 18.86 3.84
C GLU A 93 14.92 17.89 3.66
N TYR A 94 13.75 18.43 3.33
CA TYR A 94 12.58 17.60 2.97
C TYR A 94 12.92 16.65 1.82
N CYS A 95 12.48 15.41 1.94
CA CYS A 95 12.69 14.37 0.94
C CYS A 95 11.47 13.47 0.84
N ASP A 96 10.95 13.28 -0.37
CA ASP A 96 9.85 12.36 -0.64
C ASP A 96 10.31 10.96 -1.10
N THR A 97 11.61 10.78 -1.31
CA THR A 97 12.19 9.49 -1.71
C THR A 97 13.35 9.16 -0.79
N LEU A 98 13.16 8.19 0.08
CA LEU A 98 14.13 7.82 1.10
C LEU A 98 14.08 6.32 1.43
N PRO A 99 15.15 5.78 2.03
CA PRO A 99 15.13 4.44 2.60
C PRO A 99 14.12 4.36 3.75
N LEU A 100 13.36 3.27 3.79
CA LEU A 100 12.41 2.98 4.86
C LEU A 100 12.51 1.52 5.29
N PRO A 101 12.16 1.22 6.55
CA PRO A 101 11.79 -0.13 6.93
C PRO A 101 10.60 -0.58 6.07
N GLN A 102 10.67 -1.78 5.52
CA GLN A 102 9.56 -2.32 4.70
C GLN A 102 8.30 -2.56 5.51
N LEU A 103 8.45 -2.82 6.80
CA LEU A 103 7.37 -3.10 7.72
C LEU A 103 7.75 -2.65 9.12
N ILE A 104 6.85 -1.97 9.79
CA ILE A 104 6.93 -1.70 11.22
C ILE A 104 5.83 -2.51 11.88
N GLY A 105 6.24 -3.53 12.63
CA GLY A 105 5.33 -4.41 13.37
C GLY A 105 5.13 -3.93 14.80
N ALA A 106 3.95 -4.19 15.36
CA ALA A 106 3.67 -3.99 16.78
C ALA A 106 3.12 -5.29 17.39
N ASP A 107 3.62 -5.67 18.55
CA ASP A 107 3.02 -6.74 19.34
C ASP A 107 1.76 -6.22 20.03
N ARG A 108 0.65 -6.29 19.31
CA ARG A 108 -0.69 -5.99 19.81
C ARG A 108 -1.60 -7.17 19.49
N GLY A 109 -2.52 -7.47 20.34
CA GLY A 109 -3.42 -8.61 20.20
C GLY A 109 -4.50 -8.42 19.12
N ALA A 110 -4.11 -8.09 17.88
CA ALA A 110 -5.05 -8.11 16.76
C ALA A 110 -5.57 -9.52 16.53
N LYS A 111 -6.88 -9.65 16.26
CA LYS A 111 -7.50 -10.94 15.96
C LYS A 111 -7.29 -11.34 14.52
N TYR A 112 -7.31 -10.34 13.62
CA TYR A 112 -7.24 -10.52 12.17
C TYR A 112 -6.19 -9.60 11.56
N THR A 113 -5.63 -10.07 10.48
CA THR A 113 -4.68 -9.32 9.65
C THR A 113 -5.30 -9.04 8.28
N VAL A 114 -5.19 -7.80 7.83
CA VAL A 114 -5.67 -7.35 6.51
C VAL A 114 -4.49 -6.80 5.73
N ALA A 115 -4.32 -7.20 4.50
CA ALA A 115 -3.39 -6.57 3.58
C ALA A 115 -4.14 -6.00 2.37
N ALA A 116 -3.74 -4.82 1.92
CA ALA A 116 -4.19 -4.27 0.65
C ALA A 116 -3.00 -4.24 -0.33
N ILE A 117 -3.13 -4.88 -1.48
CA ILE A 117 -2.13 -4.88 -2.55
C ILE A 117 -2.72 -4.18 -3.78
N GLY A 118 -1.97 -3.27 -4.37
CA GLY A 118 -2.44 -2.44 -5.47
C GLY A 118 -1.41 -1.39 -5.88
N ASP A 119 -1.85 -0.42 -6.62
CA ASP A 119 -1.04 0.64 -7.20
C ASP A 119 -0.96 1.92 -6.34
N SER A 120 -0.72 3.08 -6.97
CA SER A 120 -0.67 4.40 -6.34
C SER A 120 -1.98 4.82 -5.65
N ILE A 121 -3.13 4.35 -6.15
CA ILE A 121 -4.44 4.62 -5.54
C ILE A 121 -4.55 3.88 -4.20
N THR A 122 -4.05 2.66 -4.14
CA THR A 122 -3.96 1.89 -2.89
C THR A 122 -2.92 2.49 -1.95
N GLN A 123 -1.77 2.93 -2.48
CA GLN A 123 -0.73 3.60 -1.69
C GLN A 123 -1.27 4.87 -1.01
N GLY A 124 -2.18 5.61 -1.66
CA GLY A 124 -2.78 6.84 -1.15
C GLY A 124 -2.27 8.12 -1.83
N CYS A 125 -1.64 8.00 -3.02
CA CYS A 125 -1.14 9.16 -3.77
C CYS A 125 -2.22 10.22 -3.99
N GLN A 126 -1.81 11.50 -3.93
CA GLN A 126 -2.63 12.68 -4.15
C GLN A 126 -3.74 12.93 -3.10
N THR A 127 -3.71 12.26 -1.98
CA THR A 127 -4.46 12.67 -0.79
C THR A 127 -3.68 13.74 0.00
N ASP A 128 -4.34 14.40 0.95
CA ASP A 128 -3.72 15.47 1.71
C ASP A 128 -2.54 14.95 2.56
N PHE A 129 -1.52 15.81 2.67
CA PHE A 129 -0.29 15.50 3.39
C PHE A 129 -0.57 15.09 4.84
N MET A 130 -0.08 13.91 5.22
CA MET A 130 -0.25 13.30 6.55
C MET A 130 -1.71 13.12 7.03
N ALA A 131 -2.71 13.32 6.19
CA ALA A 131 -4.11 13.19 6.58
C ALA A 131 -4.57 11.73 6.73
N TYR A 132 -3.87 10.78 6.11
CA TYR A 132 -4.24 9.35 6.10
C TYR A 132 -5.72 9.13 5.72
N GLU A 133 -6.16 9.85 4.69
CA GLU A 133 -7.56 9.91 4.27
C GLU A 133 -7.87 9.07 3.01
N TYR A 134 -6.86 8.38 2.46
CA TYR A 134 -7.08 7.44 1.37
C TYR A 134 -7.88 6.22 1.84
N TRP A 135 -8.53 5.54 0.91
CA TRP A 135 -9.50 4.49 1.20
C TRP A 135 -8.97 3.39 2.14
N ALA A 136 -7.71 2.93 1.93
CA ALA A 136 -7.13 1.87 2.75
C ALA A 136 -6.87 2.32 4.19
N ALA A 137 -6.42 3.56 4.41
CA ALA A 137 -6.26 4.11 5.75
C ALA A 137 -7.59 4.28 6.46
N GLN A 138 -8.62 4.77 5.76
CA GLN A 138 -9.95 4.94 6.36
C GLN A 138 -10.64 3.60 6.66
N ILE A 139 -10.43 2.56 5.83
CA ILE A 139 -10.86 1.19 6.18
C ILE A 139 -10.15 0.74 7.46
N SER A 140 -8.83 0.90 7.54
CA SER A 140 -8.06 0.53 8.74
C SER A 140 -8.56 1.21 10.00
N GLN A 141 -8.85 2.52 9.93
CA GLN A 141 -9.40 3.28 11.04
C GLN A 141 -10.77 2.75 11.49
N LYS A 142 -11.66 2.41 10.54
CA LYS A 142 -13.01 1.90 10.84
C LYS A 142 -13.01 0.46 11.38
N LEU A 143 -12.05 -0.36 10.97
CA LEU A 143 -11.86 -1.72 11.50
C LEU A 143 -11.42 -1.73 12.96
N GLY A 144 -10.68 -0.71 13.39
CA GLY A 144 -10.25 -0.54 14.77
C GLY A 144 -9.19 -1.54 15.24
N SER A 145 -9.07 -1.70 16.57
CA SER A 145 -7.94 -2.39 17.20
C SER A 145 -7.95 -3.92 17.07
N ASP A 146 -9.05 -4.52 16.69
CA ASP A 146 -9.13 -5.97 16.47
C ASP A 146 -8.42 -6.41 15.17
N TYR A 147 -8.08 -5.45 14.31
CA TYR A 147 -7.43 -5.66 13.03
C TYR A 147 -6.04 -5.04 12.97
N ALA A 148 -5.09 -5.77 12.39
CA ALA A 148 -3.83 -5.22 11.93
C ALA A 148 -3.91 -5.04 10.41
N PHE A 149 -3.84 -3.79 9.93
CA PHE A 149 -3.96 -3.47 8.52
C PHE A 149 -2.61 -3.11 7.93
N TRP A 150 -2.27 -3.72 6.81
CA TRP A 150 -1.02 -3.49 6.10
C TRP A 150 -1.30 -2.99 4.68
N ASN A 151 -0.97 -1.73 4.41
CA ASN A 151 -1.03 -1.17 3.08
C ASN A 151 0.25 -1.54 2.31
N CYS A 152 0.10 -2.40 1.30
CA CYS A 152 1.14 -2.82 0.38
C CYS A 152 0.98 -2.17 -1.01
N GLY A 153 0.27 -1.04 -1.11
CA GLY A 153 0.16 -0.27 -2.34
C GLY A 153 1.52 0.25 -2.81
N LEU A 154 1.78 0.15 -4.11
CA LEU A 154 3.04 0.58 -4.71
C LEU A 154 2.75 1.39 -5.97
N GLY A 155 3.19 2.65 -5.99
CA GLY A 155 3.01 3.53 -7.14
C GLY A 155 3.48 2.90 -8.45
N TRP A 156 2.70 3.09 -9.52
CA TRP A 156 2.92 2.53 -10.86
C TRP A 156 2.80 1.01 -11.01
N ALA A 157 2.48 0.28 -9.93
CA ALA A 157 2.34 -1.16 -10.00
C ALA A 157 1.16 -1.59 -10.87
N ARG A 158 1.33 -2.73 -11.54
CA ARG A 158 0.35 -3.42 -12.37
C ARG A 158 -0.02 -4.75 -11.74
N SER A 159 -1.11 -5.32 -12.16
CA SER A 159 -1.49 -6.68 -11.78
C SER A 159 -0.41 -7.70 -12.17
N SER A 160 0.27 -7.51 -13.31
CA SER A 160 1.39 -8.34 -13.77
C SER A 160 2.59 -8.35 -12.81
N ASP A 161 2.86 -7.25 -12.10
CA ASP A 161 3.93 -7.18 -11.12
C ASP A 161 3.62 -8.06 -9.89
N ALA A 162 2.37 -8.11 -9.47
CA ALA A 162 1.90 -8.99 -8.40
C ALA A 162 1.81 -10.45 -8.86
N ALA A 163 1.40 -10.70 -10.11
CA ALA A 163 1.31 -12.02 -10.71
C ALA A 163 2.67 -12.71 -10.86
N ALA A 164 3.78 -11.96 -10.82
CA ALA A 164 5.13 -12.51 -10.83
C ALA A 164 5.48 -13.36 -9.58
N ASP A 165 4.59 -13.42 -8.58
CA ASP A 165 4.73 -14.20 -7.33
C ASP A 165 6.07 -13.95 -6.62
N GLY A 166 6.47 -12.68 -6.57
CA GLY A 166 7.67 -12.23 -5.87
C GLY A 166 7.42 -11.91 -4.40
N ASN A 167 8.45 -11.42 -3.71
CA ASN A 167 8.41 -11.07 -2.28
C ASN A 167 7.26 -10.13 -1.88
N TRP A 168 6.79 -9.31 -2.80
CA TRP A 168 5.67 -8.40 -2.57
C TRP A 168 4.36 -9.17 -2.33
N LEU A 169 4.00 -10.10 -3.23
CA LEU A 169 2.84 -10.97 -3.08
C LEU A 169 3.05 -11.97 -1.93
N GLU A 170 4.27 -12.51 -1.79
CA GLU A 170 4.59 -13.48 -0.73
C GLU A 170 4.27 -12.96 0.67
N ARG A 171 4.44 -11.67 0.92
CA ARG A 171 4.11 -11.07 2.21
C ARG A 171 2.62 -10.98 2.46
N THR A 172 1.84 -10.66 1.45
CA THR A 172 0.38 -10.54 1.57
C THR A 172 -0.28 -11.89 1.86
N LYS A 173 0.35 -13.01 1.49
CA LYS A 173 -0.11 -14.37 1.81
C LYS A 173 -0.21 -14.68 3.31
N ASN A 174 0.39 -13.84 4.16
CA ASN A 174 0.32 -14.00 5.62
C ASN A 174 -0.90 -13.27 6.23
N ALA A 175 -1.71 -12.59 5.43
CA ALA A 175 -2.90 -11.92 5.92
C ALA A 175 -4.14 -12.82 5.84
N ASP A 176 -5.03 -12.70 6.83
CA ASP A 176 -6.33 -13.41 6.84
C ASP A 176 -7.24 -12.91 5.73
N ILE A 177 -7.17 -11.60 5.43
CA ILE A 177 -7.97 -10.94 4.41
C ILE A 177 -7.02 -10.16 3.49
N VAL A 178 -7.15 -10.34 2.18
CA VAL A 178 -6.35 -9.59 1.19
C VAL A 178 -7.26 -8.84 0.23
N ILE A 179 -7.08 -7.53 0.16
CA ILE A 179 -7.73 -6.65 -0.82
C ILE A 179 -6.80 -6.52 -2.02
N VAL A 180 -7.28 -6.86 -3.21
CA VAL A 180 -6.56 -6.77 -4.49
C VAL A 180 -7.17 -5.66 -5.31
N ALA A 181 -6.42 -4.59 -5.60
CA ALA A 181 -6.92 -3.39 -6.27
C ALA A 181 -5.95 -2.94 -7.37
N PHE A 182 -6.11 -3.51 -8.56
CA PHE A 182 -5.34 -3.21 -9.76
C PHE A 182 -6.24 -2.91 -10.96
N GLY A 183 -5.64 -2.39 -12.01
CA GLY A 183 -6.27 -2.17 -13.30
C GLY A 183 -5.86 -0.85 -13.93
N THR A 184 -5.72 0.21 -13.14
CA THR A 184 -5.41 1.55 -13.65
C THR A 184 -4.13 1.56 -14.49
N ASN A 185 -3.00 1.13 -13.94
CA ASN A 185 -1.73 1.11 -14.66
C ASN A 185 -1.66 0.01 -15.73
N ASP A 186 -2.46 -1.03 -15.60
CA ASP A 186 -2.61 -2.05 -16.64
C ASP A 186 -3.27 -1.48 -17.90
N ILE A 187 -4.24 -0.56 -17.73
CA ILE A 187 -5.00 0.09 -18.79
C ILE A 187 -4.22 1.25 -19.41
N ILE A 188 -3.50 2.04 -18.60
CA ILE A 188 -2.71 3.17 -19.08
C ILE A 188 -1.58 2.67 -19.96
N SER A 189 -1.68 2.93 -21.26
CA SER A 189 -0.60 2.61 -22.20
C SER A 189 0.58 3.56 -22.02
N GLY A 190 1.74 3.12 -22.43
CA GLY A 190 3.04 3.76 -22.56
C GLY A 190 3.27 5.26 -22.48
N GLU A 191 2.26 6.08 -22.21
CA GLU A 191 2.38 7.53 -22.03
C GLU A 191 3.42 7.91 -20.96
N TYR A 192 3.64 7.00 -20.00
CA TYR A 192 4.57 7.22 -18.90
C TYR A 192 5.73 6.21 -18.88
N GLY A 193 6.05 5.64 -20.03
CA GLY A 193 7.22 4.74 -20.20
C GLY A 193 6.96 3.26 -19.92
N GLY A 194 5.72 2.84 -19.87
CA GLY A 194 5.33 1.43 -19.80
C GLY A 194 5.25 0.78 -21.19
N ASP A 195 5.17 -0.55 -21.21
CA ASP A 195 5.17 -1.38 -22.43
C ASP A 195 3.81 -1.42 -23.18
N GLY A 196 2.98 -0.39 -23.05
CA GLY A 196 1.65 -0.34 -23.61
C GLY A 196 0.57 -0.85 -22.64
N GLY A 197 -0.70 -0.55 -22.92
CA GLY A 197 -1.83 -1.01 -22.13
C GLY A 197 -2.12 -2.49 -22.38
N ASN A 198 -2.56 -3.17 -21.34
CA ASN A 198 -3.04 -4.54 -21.43
C ASN A 198 -4.49 -4.55 -21.93
N SER A 199 -4.88 -5.61 -22.62
CA SER A 199 -6.29 -5.92 -22.88
C SER A 199 -7.00 -6.35 -21.60
N ALA A 200 -8.32 -6.26 -21.58
CA ALA A 200 -9.13 -6.73 -20.45
C ALA A 200 -8.84 -8.20 -20.10
N ALA A 201 -8.69 -9.06 -21.10
CA ALA A 201 -8.39 -10.48 -20.91
C ALA A 201 -6.99 -10.73 -20.30
N GLU A 202 -5.99 -9.92 -20.64
CA GLU A 202 -4.66 -10.02 -20.01
C GLU A 202 -4.71 -9.58 -18.54
N ILE A 203 -5.44 -8.51 -18.23
CA ILE A 203 -5.62 -8.06 -16.83
C ILE A 203 -6.33 -9.14 -16.01
N GLU A 204 -7.40 -9.72 -16.53
CA GLU A 204 -8.11 -10.85 -15.90
C GLU A 204 -7.18 -12.03 -15.60
N ASP A 205 -6.32 -12.39 -16.56
CA ASP A 205 -5.38 -13.51 -16.38
C ASP A 205 -4.35 -13.20 -15.28
N TYR A 206 -3.83 -11.98 -15.20
CA TYR A 206 -2.96 -11.57 -14.11
C TYR A 206 -3.68 -11.56 -12.77
N ILE A 207 -4.91 -11.08 -12.69
CA ILE A 207 -5.71 -11.13 -11.45
C ILE A 207 -5.94 -12.58 -10.99
N LYS A 208 -6.22 -13.52 -11.89
CA LYS A 208 -6.29 -14.96 -11.55
C LYS A 208 -5.00 -15.47 -10.95
N GLN A 209 -3.85 -15.08 -11.52
CA GLN A 209 -2.53 -15.46 -11.02
C GLN A 209 -2.24 -14.85 -9.63
N VAL A 210 -2.80 -13.68 -9.31
CA VAL A 210 -2.71 -13.08 -7.97
C VAL A 210 -3.64 -13.78 -6.99
N ILE A 211 -4.88 -14.07 -7.37
CA ILE A 211 -5.90 -14.72 -6.51
C ILE A 211 -5.46 -16.12 -6.10
N ALA A 212 -4.94 -16.92 -7.03
CA ALA A 212 -4.67 -18.34 -6.81
C ALA A 212 -3.73 -18.61 -5.61
N PRO A 213 -2.55 -17.99 -5.48
CA PRO A 213 -1.66 -18.19 -4.34
C PRO A 213 -2.21 -17.64 -3.03
N LEU A 214 -2.99 -16.54 -3.05
CA LEU A 214 -3.63 -15.99 -1.87
C LEU A 214 -4.68 -16.94 -1.30
N LYS A 215 -5.53 -17.51 -2.17
CA LYS A 215 -6.48 -18.57 -1.79
C LYS A 215 -5.77 -19.81 -1.26
N ALA A 216 -4.69 -20.23 -1.91
CA ALA A 216 -3.90 -21.39 -1.49
C ALA A 216 -3.27 -21.18 -0.10
N ALA A 217 -2.95 -19.95 0.26
CA ALA A 217 -2.48 -19.57 1.59
C ALA A 217 -3.59 -19.53 2.66
N GLY A 218 -4.86 -19.55 2.25
CA GLY A 218 -6.02 -19.52 3.14
C GLY A 218 -6.64 -18.14 3.35
N SER A 219 -6.19 -17.14 2.63
CA SER A 219 -6.72 -15.78 2.74
C SER A 219 -8.14 -15.66 2.15
N SER A 220 -9.00 -14.88 2.79
CA SER A 220 -10.21 -14.34 2.19
C SER A 220 -9.83 -13.22 1.23
N VAL A 221 -10.09 -13.38 -0.07
CA VAL A 221 -9.68 -12.40 -1.10
C VAL A 221 -10.86 -11.53 -1.51
N ILE A 222 -10.67 -10.20 -1.53
CA ILE A 222 -11.63 -9.20 -1.99
C ILE A 222 -10.99 -8.45 -3.15
N VAL A 223 -11.62 -8.47 -4.32
CA VAL A 223 -11.07 -7.84 -5.53
C VAL A 223 -11.87 -6.58 -5.88
N PHE A 224 -11.18 -5.48 -6.05
CA PHE A 224 -11.72 -4.20 -6.48
C PHE A 224 -11.61 -4.07 -7.99
N ASN A 225 -12.64 -3.53 -8.64
CA ASN A 225 -12.56 -3.18 -10.05
C ASN A 225 -11.83 -1.84 -10.27
N ALA A 226 -11.42 -1.58 -11.53
CA ALA A 226 -10.66 -0.39 -11.90
C ALA A 226 -11.54 0.87 -11.89
N PRO A 227 -11.15 1.94 -11.16
CA PRO A 227 -11.88 3.19 -11.12
C PRO A 227 -11.77 3.95 -12.45
N PRO A 228 -12.66 4.95 -12.72
CA PRO A 228 -12.47 5.88 -13.81
C PRO A 228 -11.27 6.81 -13.55
N GLU A 229 -10.57 7.21 -14.61
CA GLU A 229 -9.40 8.11 -14.53
C GLU A 229 -9.37 9.09 -15.72
N ASP A 230 -10.56 9.45 -16.22
CA ASP A 230 -10.70 10.29 -17.43
C ASP A 230 -9.95 9.74 -18.64
N TYR A 231 -9.99 8.44 -18.82
CA TYR A 231 -9.33 7.72 -19.91
C TYR A 231 -9.82 8.16 -21.29
N GLY A 232 -8.97 8.02 -22.31
CA GLY A 232 -9.42 8.10 -23.71
C GLY A 232 -10.33 6.92 -24.07
N ASP A 233 -11.08 7.06 -25.19
CA ASP A 233 -12.12 6.10 -25.60
C ASP A 233 -11.63 4.64 -25.66
N GLU A 234 -10.42 4.40 -26.12
CA GLU A 234 -9.83 3.05 -26.22
C GLU A 234 -9.58 2.45 -24.86
N GLN A 235 -8.96 3.21 -23.96
CA GLN A 235 -8.65 2.78 -22.59
C GLN A 235 -9.93 2.58 -21.77
N GLU A 236 -10.92 3.49 -21.92
CA GLU A 236 -12.22 3.36 -21.27
C GLU A 236 -12.97 2.12 -21.75
N SER A 237 -12.83 1.74 -23.03
CA SER A 237 -13.38 0.47 -23.53
C SER A 237 -12.76 -0.73 -22.81
N VAL A 238 -11.43 -0.73 -22.64
CA VAL A 238 -10.72 -1.80 -21.91
C VAL A 238 -11.17 -1.85 -20.45
N ARG A 239 -11.26 -0.69 -19.77
CA ARG A 239 -11.73 -0.61 -18.39
C ARG A 239 -13.13 -1.19 -18.23
N THR A 240 -14.03 -0.81 -19.11
CA THR A 240 -15.42 -1.25 -19.07
C THR A 240 -15.53 -2.76 -19.30
N GLU A 241 -14.79 -3.31 -20.28
CA GLU A 241 -14.74 -4.74 -20.56
C GLU A 241 -14.14 -5.51 -19.37
N TYR A 242 -13.02 -5.08 -18.82
CA TYR A 242 -12.39 -5.66 -17.64
C TYR A 242 -13.33 -5.66 -16.43
N ASN A 243 -13.91 -4.51 -16.10
CA ASN A 243 -14.81 -4.38 -14.95
C ASN A 243 -16.05 -5.27 -15.06
N ALA A 244 -16.61 -5.40 -16.28
CA ALA A 244 -17.77 -6.28 -16.53
C ALA A 244 -17.41 -7.77 -16.36
N ALA A 245 -16.21 -8.16 -16.74
CA ALA A 245 -15.75 -9.55 -16.61
C ALA A 245 -15.32 -9.91 -15.19
N LEU A 246 -14.81 -8.95 -14.43
CA LEU A 246 -14.21 -9.17 -13.11
C LEU A 246 -15.21 -9.71 -12.08
N GLU A 247 -16.45 -9.26 -12.09
CA GLU A 247 -17.48 -9.77 -11.18
C GLU A 247 -17.73 -11.28 -11.41
N GLN A 248 -17.82 -11.70 -12.68
CA GLN A 248 -17.95 -13.11 -13.02
C GLN A 248 -16.71 -13.91 -12.64
N LEU A 249 -15.52 -13.36 -12.90
CA LEU A 249 -14.26 -13.96 -12.48
C LEU A 249 -14.21 -14.21 -10.96
N CYS A 250 -14.59 -13.22 -10.16
CA CYS A 250 -14.65 -13.36 -8.71
C CYS A 250 -15.62 -14.47 -8.27
N SER A 251 -16.77 -14.55 -8.92
CA SER A 251 -17.75 -15.62 -8.68
C SER A 251 -17.19 -16.99 -9.01
N ASP A 252 -16.54 -17.15 -10.16
CA ASP A 252 -15.97 -18.41 -10.63
C ASP A 252 -14.80 -18.86 -9.74
N GLU A 253 -13.98 -17.92 -9.29
CA GLU A 253 -12.88 -18.17 -8.38
C GLU A 253 -13.32 -18.33 -6.91
N GLY A 254 -14.57 -18.02 -6.56
CA GLY A 254 -15.09 -18.09 -5.20
C GLY A 254 -14.41 -17.07 -4.26
N VAL A 255 -14.17 -15.86 -4.76
CA VAL A 255 -13.66 -14.70 -4.03
C VAL A 255 -14.68 -13.58 -4.04
N TYR A 256 -14.47 -12.54 -3.23
CA TYR A 256 -15.40 -11.44 -3.11
C TYR A 256 -15.10 -10.35 -4.14
N PHE A 257 -16.14 -9.74 -4.67
CA PHE A 257 -16.08 -8.60 -5.58
C PHE A 257 -16.53 -7.33 -4.86
N PHE A 258 -15.82 -6.20 -5.11
CA PHE A 258 -16.20 -4.88 -4.64
C PHE A 258 -16.26 -3.91 -5.82
N ASP A 259 -17.43 -3.32 -6.05
CA ASP A 259 -17.64 -2.35 -7.12
C ASP A 259 -17.11 -0.95 -6.73
N PHE A 260 -15.79 -0.84 -6.73
CA PHE A 260 -15.06 0.39 -6.41
C PHE A 260 -15.31 1.50 -7.43
N ALA A 261 -15.42 1.12 -8.71
CA ALA A 261 -15.60 2.07 -9.80
C ALA A 261 -16.91 2.87 -9.70
N SER A 262 -18.01 2.21 -9.34
CA SER A 262 -19.32 2.88 -9.26
C SER A 262 -19.40 3.93 -8.16
N LEU A 263 -18.57 3.81 -7.13
CA LEU A 263 -18.47 4.80 -6.04
C LEU A 263 -17.71 6.06 -6.45
N LEU A 264 -16.86 5.95 -7.46
CA LEU A 264 -15.89 6.98 -7.85
C LEU A 264 -16.21 7.69 -9.17
N CYS A 265 -17.22 7.22 -9.91
CA CYS A 265 -17.66 7.84 -11.14
C CYS A 265 -18.77 8.88 -10.90
N ASP A 266 -18.98 9.72 -11.89
CA ASP A 266 -20.22 10.48 -12.03
C ASP A 266 -21.30 9.54 -12.60
N PRO A 267 -22.48 9.40 -11.96
CA PRO A 267 -23.54 8.53 -12.46
C PRO A 267 -24.06 8.90 -13.86
N GLU A 268 -23.94 10.17 -14.27
CA GLU A 268 -24.36 10.62 -15.61
C GLU A 268 -23.25 10.44 -16.65
N THR A 269 -22.00 10.37 -16.20
CA THR A 269 -20.79 10.19 -17.03
C THR A 269 -19.85 9.16 -16.39
N PRO A 270 -20.15 7.84 -16.51
CA PRO A 270 -19.41 6.79 -15.80
C PRO A 270 -17.91 6.69 -16.11
N ALA A 271 -17.48 7.30 -17.21
CA ALA A 271 -16.06 7.42 -17.57
C ALA A 271 -15.33 8.53 -16.82
N ALA A 272 -16.06 9.49 -16.25
CA ALA A 272 -15.47 10.64 -15.57
C ALA A 272 -15.05 10.31 -14.13
N ALA A 273 -13.82 10.67 -13.78
CA ALA A 273 -13.28 10.53 -12.44
C ALA A 273 -13.80 11.64 -11.52
N LYS A 274 -14.93 11.42 -10.89
CA LYS A 274 -15.62 12.41 -10.03
C LYS A 274 -14.73 12.99 -8.92
N TYR A 275 -13.80 12.21 -8.42
CA TYR A 275 -12.92 12.57 -7.30
C TYR A 275 -11.45 12.69 -7.72
N GLY A 276 -11.19 12.78 -9.02
CA GLY A 276 -9.85 12.74 -9.62
C GLY A 276 -9.40 11.32 -9.98
N GLY A 277 -8.43 11.19 -10.87
CA GLY A 277 -7.83 9.90 -11.24
C GLY A 277 -7.19 9.19 -10.04
N HIS A 278 -6.58 9.97 -9.13
CA HIS A 278 -6.27 9.51 -7.78
C HIS A 278 -7.35 10.06 -6.84
N PRO A 279 -8.22 9.20 -6.28
CA PRO A 279 -9.34 9.62 -5.46
C PRO A 279 -8.90 10.34 -4.18
N ASN A 280 -9.57 11.46 -3.87
CA ASN A 280 -9.29 12.28 -2.68
C ASN A 280 -9.85 11.67 -1.37
N GLY A 281 -9.70 12.38 -0.25
CA GLY A 281 -10.17 11.95 1.06
C GLY A 281 -11.68 11.77 1.17
N GLU A 282 -12.49 12.57 0.45
CA GLU A 282 -13.94 12.38 0.40
C GLU A 282 -14.30 11.01 -0.20
N ALA A 283 -13.65 10.66 -1.30
CA ALA A 283 -13.80 9.35 -1.94
C ALA A 283 -13.35 8.22 -0.99
N GLY A 284 -12.24 8.40 -0.29
CA GLY A 284 -11.78 7.47 0.73
C GLY A 284 -12.83 7.16 1.78
N GLY A 285 -13.57 8.20 2.24
CA GLY A 285 -14.68 8.07 3.17
C GLY A 285 -15.84 7.23 2.60
N ILE A 286 -16.27 7.54 1.38
CA ILE A 286 -17.36 6.83 0.70
C ILE A 286 -17.01 5.35 0.50
N VAL A 287 -15.80 5.08 0.01
CA VAL A 287 -15.32 3.72 -0.23
C VAL A 287 -15.25 2.91 1.06
N SER A 288 -14.67 3.49 2.10
CA SER A 288 -14.53 2.79 3.38
C SER A 288 -15.88 2.52 4.06
N ASP A 289 -16.86 3.43 3.96
CA ASP A 289 -18.21 3.21 4.48
C ASP A 289 -18.92 2.04 3.77
N GLU A 290 -18.88 2.01 2.44
CA GLU A 290 -19.51 0.94 1.67
C GLU A 290 -18.78 -0.40 1.85
N PHE A 291 -17.43 -0.39 1.94
CA PHE A 291 -16.64 -1.58 2.22
C PHE A 291 -17.02 -2.23 3.55
N ILE A 292 -17.04 -1.47 4.64
CA ILE A 292 -17.42 -1.99 5.96
C ILE A 292 -18.86 -2.53 5.95
N LYS A 293 -19.78 -1.82 5.31
CA LYS A 293 -21.18 -2.25 5.19
C LYS A 293 -21.31 -3.56 4.42
N GLN A 294 -20.62 -3.71 3.28
CA GLN A 294 -20.71 -4.89 2.42
C GLN A 294 -20.05 -6.12 3.05
N PHE A 295 -18.91 -5.94 3.71
CA PHE A 295 -18.07 -7.05 4.18
C PHE A 295 -18.12 -7.29 5.69
N SER A 296 -19.03 -6.66 6.44
CA SER A 296 -19.18 -6.88 7.88
C SER A 296 -19.20 -8.37 8.27
N ALA A 297 -19.95 -9.19 7.53
CA ALA A 297 -20.03 -10.64 7.81
C ALA A 297 -18.73 -11.42 7.50
N VAL A 298 -17.90 -10.92 6.60
CA VAL A 298 -16.57 -11.50 6.29
C VAL A 298 -15.55 -11.08 7.33
N LEU A 299 -15.69 -9.84 7.78
CA LEU A 299 -14.80 -9.24 8.77
C LEU A 299 -15.05 -9.81 10.18
N ASP A 300 -16.26 -10.27 10.50
CA ASP A 300 -16.63 -10.80 11.82
C ASP A 300 -16.38 -12.32 11.98
N ASN A 301 -15.94 -13.02 10.93
CA ASN A 301 -15.70 -14.47 10.93
C ASN A 301 -14.23 -14.82 10.95
#